data_0edb089e9096a85a13ec9d1c5bec6dcd
#
_entry.id   0edb089e9096a85a13ec9d1c5bec6dcd
#
_cell.length_a   1.000
_cell.length_b   1.000
_cell.length_c   1.000
_cell.angle_alpha   90.00
_cell.angle_beta   90.00
_cell.angle_gamma   90.00
#
_symmetry.space_group_name_H-M   'P 1'
#
loop_
_entity.id
_entity.type
_entity.pdbx_description
1 polymer ?
#
loop_
_entity_poly.entity_id
_entity_poly.type
_entity_poly.pdbx_seq_one_letter_code
_entity_poly.pdbx_strand_id
1 'polypeptide(L)'
;NKLILGCSSTIIPQDIETIGEFAFSHCRNLQKIIVPEGVSCIAGGAFEYCSSLKDVVLPTTLESFIGGSNFGYCTSLESITIPKGVCNMESDIFCGCISLQKISVDSANETFDSRNNCNAVIDTEQNKLVAGCKGTVVVDGIKSISSRAFYKSGITSVHIPSSVELIEPTAFKDCEYCMSITVEENNRTYKSAGSNSVVEKATNELVLACTTTKIFPEVK
;
A
#
# COMPACT_ATOMS: atom_id res chain seq x y z
N ASN A 1 -5.14 2.30 -27.17
CA ASN A 1 -5.56 3.71 -26.98
C ASN A 1 -5.23 4.14 -25.55
N LYS A 2 -4.70 5.36 -25.37
CA LYS A 2 -4.28 5.91 -24.07
C LYS A 2 -5.05 7.18 -23.74
N LEU A 3 -5.68 7.23 -22.56
CA LEU A 3 -6.22 8.47 -22.00
C LEU A 3 -5.07 9.31 -21.42
N ILE A 4 -4.88 10.53 -21.93
CA ILE A 4 -3.77 11.40 -21.55
C ILE A 4 -4.19 12.43 -20.49
N LEU A 5 -5.44 12.92 -20.55
CA LEU A 5 -5.95 13.93 -19.65
C LEU A 5 -7.43 13.71 -19.35
N GLY A 6 -7.79 13.73 -18.09
CA GLY A 6 -9.17 13.69 -17.61
C GLY A 6 -9.44 14.83 -16.63
N CYS A 7 -10.68 14.96 -16.23
CA CYS A 7 -11.13 15.86 -15.17
C CYS A 7 -12.20 15.20 -14.32
N SER A 8 -12.67 15.85 -13.28
CA SER A 8 -13.66 15.27 -12.34
C SER A 8 -15.03 14.91 -12.96
N SER A 9 -15.31 15.36 -14.18
CA SER A 9 -16.52 15.02 -14.95
C SER A 9 -16.26 14.10 -16.14
N THR A 10 -15.02 13.61 -16.32
CA THR A 10 -14.67 12.75 -17.45
C THR A 10 -15.33 11.37 -17.31
N ILE A 11 -16.05 10.96 -18.35
CA ILE A 11 -16.42 9.56 -18.55
C ILE A 11 -15.34 8.95 -19.44
N ILE A 12 -14.67 7.92 -18.95
CA ILE A 12 -13.61 7.25 -19.70
C ILE A 12 -14.24 6.49 -20.88
N PRO A 13 -13.82 6.75 -22.15
CA PRO A 13 -14.34 6.03 -23.30
C PRO A 13 -14.04 4.52 -23.23
N GLN A 14 -14.91 3.71 -23.85
CA GLN A 14 -14.82 2.24 -23.79
C GLN A 14 -13.65 1.64 -24.59
N ASP A 15 -13.07 2.41 -25.51
CA ASP A 15 -11.95 1.99 -26.37
C ASP A 15 -10.57 2.29 -25.75
N ILE A 16 -10.52 2.76 -24.51
CA ILE A 16 -9.27 3.05 -23.80
C ILE A 16 -8.67 1.76 -23.24
N GLU A 17 -7.39 1.55 -23.51
CA GLU A 17 -6.60 0.41 -23.01
C GLU A 17 -5.66 0.82 -21.86
N THR A 18 -5.30 2.11 -21.79
CA THR A 18 -4.37 2.62 -20.76
C THR A 18 -4.84 3.95 -20.21
N ILE A 19 -4.88 4.07 -18.88
CA ILE A 19 -4.94 5.37 -18.22
C ILE A 19 -3.51 5.89 -18.09
N GLY A 20 -3.23 7.02 -18.73
CA GLY A 20 -1.88 7.59 -18.82
C GLY A 20 -1.36 8.15 -17.50
N GLU A 21 -0.04 8.43 -17.50
CA GLU A 21 0.59 9.08 -16.35
C GLU A 21 -0.08 10.42 -16.04
N PHE A 22 -0.40 10.62 -14.76
CA PHE A 22 -1.03 11.84 -14.24
C PHE A 22 -2.36 12.20 -14.90
N ALA A 23 -3.04 11.28 -15.63
CA ALA A 23 -4.22 11.57 -16.43
C ALA A 23 -5.36 12.25 -15.66
N PHE A 24 -5.56 11.93 -14.39
CA PHE A 24 -6.52 12.57 -13.47
C PHE A 24 -5.83 13.23 -12.28
N SER A 25 -4.52 13.43 -12.32
CA SER A 25 -3.79 14.03 -11.19
C SER A 25 -4.39 15.38 -10.81
N HIS A 26 -4.50 15.63 -9.49
CA HIS A 26 -5.12 16.82 -8.94
C HIS A 26 -6.61 17.06 -9.30
N CYS A 27 -7.34 16.05 -9.79
CA CYS A 27 -8.79 16.13 -9.92
C CYS A 27 -9.46 16.08 -8.54
N ARG A 28 -9.24 17.12 -7.71
CA ARG A 28 -9.61 17.16 -6.29
C ARG A 28 -11.10 17.00 -6.01
N ASN A 29 -11.96 17.29 -7.00
CA ASN A 29 -13.41 17.14 -6.90
C ASN A 29 -13.92 15.79 -7.42
N LEU A 30 -13.04 14.92 -7.91
CA LEU A 30 -13.40 13.58 -8.37
C LEU A 30 -13.77 12.72 -7.17
N GLN A 31 -15.05 12.36 -7.03
CA GLN A 31 -15.54 11.55 -5.91
C GLN A 31 -15.62 10.06 -6.25
N LYS A 32 -15.88 9.77 -7.54
CA LYS A 32 -16.05 8.40 -8.03
C LYS A 32 -15.42 8.27 -9.41
N ILE A 33 -14.78 7.14 -9.65
CA ILE A 33 -14.31 6.75 -10.99
C ILE A 33 -14.70 5.30 -11.28
N ILE A 34 -15.19 5.07 -12.49
CA ILE A 34 -15.40 3.74 -13.05
C ILE A 34 -14.45 3.62 -14.23
N VAL A 35 -13.46 2.77 -14.08
CA VAL A 35 -12.54 2.43 -15.17
C VAL A 35 -13.20 1.35 -16.01
N PRO A 36 -13.41 1.55 -17.33
CA PRO A 36 -14.14 0.61 -18.16
C PRO A 36 -13.37 -0.68 -18.41
N GLU A 37 -14.11 -1.74 -18.75
CA GLU A 37 -13.50 -2.96 -19.27
C GLU A 37 -12.73 -2.65 -20.57
N GLY A 38 -11.61 -3.37 -20.77
CA GLY A 38 -10.66 -3.09 -21.86
C GLY A 38 -9.41 -2.34 -21.38
N VAL A 39 -9.49 -1.59 -20.26
CA VAL A 39 -8.30 -0.99 -19.66
C VAL A 39 -7.47 -2.09 -19.00
N SER A 40 -6.22 -2.24 -19.46
CA SER A 40 -5.25 -3.22 -18.93
C SER A 40 -4.16 -2.58 -18.08
N CYS A 41 -3.96 -1.26 -18.19
CA CYS A 41 -2.88 -0.56 -17.48
C CYS A 41 -3.31 0.79 -16.92
N ILE A 42 -2.90 1.07 -15.67
CA ILE A 42 -2.99 2.38 -15.04
C ILE A 42 -1.57 2.85 -14.73
N ALA A 43 -1.15 3.97 -15.34
CA ALA A 43 0.21 4.47 -15.24
C ALA A 43 0.43 5.36 -14.01
N GLY A 44 1.68 5.74 -13.77
CA GLY A 44 2.13 6.43 -12.57
C GLY A 44 1.37 7.73 -12.30
N GLY A 45 0.99 7.92 -11.04
CA GLY A 45 0.28 9.12 -10.60
C GLY A 45 -1.08 9.35 -11.28
N ALA A 46 -1.65 8.35 -11.99
CA ALA A 46 -2.86 8.56 -12.79
C ALA A 46 -4.00 9.24 -12.02
N PHE A 47 -4.19 8.92 -10.75
CA PHE A 47 -5.18 9.52 -9.85
C PHE A 47 -4.53 10.23 -8.65
N GLU A 48 -3.26 10.61 -8.77
CA GLU A 48 -2.55 11.26 -7.66
C GLU A 48 -3.23 12.58 -7.26
N TYR A 49 -3.33 12.84 -5.95
CA TYR A 49 -4.02 14.02 -5.38
C TYR A 49 -5.50 14.15 -5.74
N CYS A 50 -6.19 13.08 -6.10
CA CYS A 50 -7.65 13.06 -6.16
C CYS A 50 -8.24 13.00 -4.74
N SER A 51 -8.10 14.08 -3.97
CA SER A 51 -8.34 14.10 -2.52
C SER A 51 -9.78 13.81 -2.09
N SER A 52 -10.77 13.97 -2.97
CA SER A 52 -12.17 13.62 -2.70
C SER A 52 -12.56 12.23 -3.20
N LEU A 53 -11.65 11.47 -3.83
CA LEU A 53 -11.97 10.17 -4.42
C LEU A 53 -12.27 9.15 -3.33
N LYS A 54 -13.50 8.61 -3.36
CA LYS A 54 -14.02 7.61 -2.42
C LYS A 54 -14.28 6.27 -3.08
N ASP A 55 -14.89 6.31 -4.27
CA ASP A 55 -15.35 5.13 -4.99
C ASP A 55 -14.49 4.88 -6.22
N VAL A 56 -13.78 3.78 -6.23
CA VAL A 56 -12.98 3.32 -7.37
C VAL A 56 -13.48 1.95 -7.80
N VAL A 57 -13.93 1.85 -9.06
CA VAL A 57 -14.28 0.58 -9.69
C VAL A 57 -13.24 0.29 -10.75
N LEU A 58 -12.48 -0.78 -10.56
CA LEU A 58 -11.44 -1.24 -11.48
C LEU A 58 -11.98 -2.38 -12.35
N PRO A 59 -11.59 -2.46 -13.64
CA PRO A 59 -12.08 -3.49 -14.56
C PRO A 59 -11.41 -4.85 -14.30
N THR A 60 -12.08 -5.91 -14.69
CA THR A 60 -11.51 -7.27 -14.61
C THR A 60 -10.36 -7.50 -15.59
N THR A 61 -10.24 -6.67 -16.61
CA THR A 61 -9.18 -6.67 -17.63
C THR A 61 -7.89 -5.98 -17.16
N LEU A 62 -7.88 -5.34 -15.99
CA LEU A 62 -6.69 -4.66 -15.48
C LEU A 62 -5.60 -5.66 -15.12
N GLU A 63 -4.40 -5.47 -15.69
CA GLU A 63 -3.24 -6.33 -15.52
C GLU A 63 -2.12 -5.66 -14.71
N SER A 64 -2.01 -4.33 -14.78
CA SER A 64 -0.88 -3.64 -14.17
C SER A 64 -1.16 -2.24 -13.66
N PHE A 65 -0.48 -1.92 -12.55
CA PHE A 65 -0.20 -0.57 -12.10
C PHE A 65 1.30 -0.31 -12.27
N ILE A 66 1.67 0.67 -13.06
CA ILE A 66 3.08 0.98 -13.32
C ILE A 66 3.43 2.39 -12.85
N GLY A 67 4.70 2.62 -12.49
CA GLY A 67 5.25 3.94 -12.19
C GLY A 67 4.88 4.54 -10.82
N GLY A 68 4.27 3.75 -9.93
CA GLY A 68 3.99 4.15 -8.54
C GLY A 68 2.95 5.27 -8.36
N SER A 69 2.58 5.53 -7.11
CA SER A 69 1.66 6.62 -6.70
C SER A 69 0.35 6.71 -7.48
N ASN A 70 -0.13 5.59 -8.08
CA ASN A 70 -1.29 5.59 -8.98
C ASN A 70 -2.55 6.19 -8.31
N PHE A 71 -2.72 5.97 -7.00
CA PHE A 71 -3.72 6.58 -6.14
C PHE A 71 -3.09 7.42 -5.02
N GLY A 72 -1.87 7.93 -5.22
CA GLY A 72 -1.17 8.71 -4.22
C GLY A 72 -2.01 9.88 -3.72
N TYR A 73 -2.04 10.10 -2.41
CA TYR A 73 -2.77 11.21 -1.77
C TYR A 73 -4.28 11.28 -2.09
N CYS A 74 -4.91 10.14 -2.39
CA CYS A 74 -6.37 10.02 -2.40
C CYS A 74 -6.87 9.94 -0.95
N THR A 75 -6.86 11.06 -0.25
CA THR A 75 -7.05 11.13 1.21
C THR A 75 -8.45 10.74 1.69
N SER A 76 -9.44 10.72 0.80
CA SER A 76 -10.81 10.26 1.11
C SER A 76 -11.10 8.82 0.70
N LEU A 77 -10.12 8.12 0.10
CA LEU A 77 -10.30 6.73 -0.32
C LEU A 77 -10.32 5.82 0.91
N GLU A 78 -11.43 5.11 1.14
CA GLU A 78 -11.63 4.25 2.31
C GLU A 78 -11.41 2.76 2.01
N SER A 79 -11.70 2.35 0.77
CA SER A 79 -11.52 0.96 0.36
C SER A 79 -11.19 0.84 -1.12
N ILE A 80 -10.49 -0.26 -1.48
CA ILE A 80 -10.21 -0.62 -2.87
C ILE A 80 -10.16 -2.14 -3.01
N THR A 81 -10.59 -2.64 -4.18
CA THR A 81 -10.42 -4.04 -4.54
C THR A 81 -9.50 -4.16 -5.75
N ILE A 82 -8.45 -4.95 -5.61
CA ILE A 82 -7.50 -5.29 -6.68
C ILE A 82 -8.11 -6.42 -7.51
N PRO A 83 -8.30 -6.23 -8.82
CA PRO A 83 -8.92 -7.23 -9.69
C PRO A 83 -8.06 -8.49 -9.88
N LYS A 84 -8.72 -9.55 -10.33
CA LYS A 84 -8.09 -10.86 -10.58
C LYS A 84 -6.94 -10.84 -11.60
N GLY A 85 -7.00 -9.93 -12.58
CA GLY A 85 -6.01 -9.83 -13.67
C GLY A 85 -4.71 -9.16 -13.27
N VAL A 86 -4.69 -8.41 -12.16
CA VAL A 86 -3.50 -7.63 -11.77
C VAL A 86 -2.37 -8.58 -11.36
N CYS A 87 -1.26 -8.50 -12.08
CA CYS A 87 -0.05 -9.28 -11.83
C CYS A 87 1.21 -8.42 -11.64
N ASN A 88 1.09 -7.09 -11.81
CA ASN A 88 2.20 -6.16 -11.61
C ASN A 88 1.73 -4.89 -10.93
N MET A 89 2.41 -4.50 -9.83
CA MET A 89 2.14 -3.25 -9.11
C MET A 89 3.35 -2.82 -8.27
N GLU A 90 3.48 -1.50 -8.11
CA GLU A 90 4.46 -0.90 -7.22
C GLU A 90 3.94 -0.86 -5.78
N SER A 91 4.85 -0.80 -4.81
CA SER A 91 4.49 -0.82 -3.39
C SER A 91 3.89 0.50 -2.88
N ASP A 92 4.16 1.61 -3.52
CA ASP A 92 3.72 2.95 -3.09
C ASP A 92 2.46 3.46 -3.80
N ILE A 93 1.69 2.57 -4.44
CA ILE A 93 0.49 2.97 -5.19
C ILE A 93 -0.55 3.72 -4.34
N PHE A 94 -0.57 3.49 -3.03
CA PHE A 94 -1.49 4.11 -2.06
C PHE A 94 -0.79 5.10 -1.11
N CYS A 95 0.37 5.64 -1.50
CA CYS A 95 1.08 6.59 -0.64
C CYS A 95 0.18 7.78 -0.27
N GLY A 96 0.16 8.15 1.00
CA GLY A 96 -0.66 9.28 1.48
C GLY A 96 -2.18 9.04 1.50
N CYS A 97 -2.67 7.82 1.25
CA CYS A 97 -4.08 7.45 1.41
C CYS A 97 -4.42 7.22 2.89
N ILE A 98 -4.43 8.30 3.67
CA ILE A 98 -4.54 8.24 5.14
C ILE A 98 -5.86 7.69 5.68
N SER A 99 -6.92 7.70 4.85
CA SER A 99 -8.23 7.15 5.22
C SER A 99 -8.43 5.70 4.76
N LEU A 100 -7.50 5.13 3.98
CA LEU A 100 -7.66 3.79 3.42
C LEU A 100 -7.63 2.74 4.52
N GLN A 101 -8.80 2.10 4.76
CA GLN A 101 -9.02 1.11 5.80
C GLN A 101 -8.95 -0.32 5.27
N LYS A 102 -9.37 -0.49 4.00
CA LYS A 102 -9.54 -1.82 3.43
C LYS A 102 -8.91 -1.93 2.06
N ILE A 103 -8.00 -2.88 1.92
CA ILE A 103 -7.52 -3.38 0.63
C ILE A 103 -7.98 -4.84 0.53
N SER A 104 -8.68 -5.16 -0.53
CA SER A 104 -9.07 -6.53 -0.88
C SER A 104 -8.41 -6.91 -2.19
N VAL A 105 -8.06 -8.17 -2.35
CA VAL A 105 -7.64 -8.76 -3.63
C VAL A 105 -8.69 -9.78 -4.02
N ASP A 106 -9.08 -9.78 -5.30
CA ASP A 106 -10.02 -10.76 -5.84
C ASP A 106 -9.50 -12.18 -5.59
N SER A 107 -10.34 -13.07 -5.08
CA SER A 107 -9.94 -14.44 -4.71
C SER A 107 -9.46 -15.29 -5.88
N ALA A 108 -9.73 -14.88 -7.12
CA ALA A 108 -9.24 -15.51 -8.34
C ALA A 108 -7.93 -14.88 -8.86
N ASN A 109 -7.33 -13.93 -8.12
CA ASN A 109 -6.00 -13.42 -8.46
C ASN A 109 -4.94 -14.47 -8.10
N GLU A 110 -4.08 -14.79 -9.07
CA GLU A 110 -3.05 -15.83 -8.91
C GLU A 110 -1.72 -15.29 -8.39
N THR A 111 -1.49 -13.98 -8.51
CA THR A 111 -0.22 -13.33 -8.12
C THR A 111 -0.29 -12.74 -6.72
N PHE A 112 -1.41 -12.10 -6.41
CA PHE A 112 -1.59 -11.40 -5.14
C PHE A 112 -2.77 -11.95 -4.34
N ASP A 113 -2.71 -11.78 -3.04
CA ASP A 113 -3.84 -12.04 -2.16
C ASP A 113 -3.97 -10.99 -1.03
N SER A 114 -5.07 -11.08 -0.29
CA SER A 114 -5.28 -10.37 0.97
C SER A 114 -5.76 -11.35 2.04
N ARG A 115 -4.98 -12.43 2.21
CA ARG A 115 -5.28 -13.56 3.11
C ARG A 115 -5.66 -13.10 4.51
N ASN A 116 -6.56 -13.85 5.13
CA ASN A 116 -7.03 -13.58 6.50
C ASN A 116 -7.63 -12.17 6.68
N ASN A 117 -8.13 -11.55 5.61
CA ASN A 117 -8.63 -10.17 5.62
C ASN A 117 -7.61 -9.16 6.19
N CYS A 118 -6.34 -9.34 5.85
CA CYS A 118 -5.24 -8.54 6.38
C CYS A 118 -5.24 -7.08 5.91
N ASN A 119 -6.11 -6.71 4.98
CA ASN A 119 -6.19 -5.37 4.39
C ASN A 119 -4.86 -4.91 3.78
N ALA A 120 -4.20 -5.79 3.06
CA ALA A 120 -2.94 -5.55 2.36
C ALA A 120 -2.92 -6.31 1.05
N VAL A 121 -2.01 -5.95 0.17
CA VAL A 121 -1.63 -6.75 -1.00
C VAL A 121 -0.40 -7.57 -0.64
N ILE A 122 -0.50 -8.87 -0.79
CA ILE A 122 0.56 -9.83 -0.52
C ILE A 122 0.92 -10.55 -1.81
N ASP A 123 2.20 -10.54 -2.19
CA ASP A 123 2.76 -11.41 -3.22
C ASP A 123 2.74 -12.84 -2.69
N THR A 124 2.04 -13.72 -3.39
CA THR A 124 1.79 -15.09 -2.94
C THR A 124 3.02 -15.99 -3.04
N GLU A 125 3.88 -15.75 -4.04
CA GLU A 125 5.09 -16.52 -4.28
C GLU A 125 6.17 -16.19 -3.23
N GLN A 126 6.40 -14.89 -2.99
CA GLN A 126 7.41 -14.41 -2.06
C GLN A 126 6.93 -14.33 -0.61
N ASN A 127 5.63 -14.46 -0.35
CA ASN A 127 5.00 -14.14 0.93
C ASN A 127 5.39 -12.73 1.42
N LYS A 128 5.37 -11.78 0.51
CA LYS A 128 5.84 -10.42 0.70
C LYS A 128 4.65 -9.46 0.76
N LEU A 129 4.56 -8.66 1.82
CA LEU A 129 3.59 -7.58 1.90
C LEU A 129 4.05 -6.44 0.98
N VAL A 130 3.33 -6.28 -0.14
CA VAL A 130 3.65 -5.29 -1.18
C VAL A 130 3.10 -3.92 -0.83
N ALA A 131 1.82 -3.82 -0.49
CA ALA A 131 1.17 -2.55 -0.15
C ALA A 131 0.21 -2.72 1.02
N GLY A 132 0.29 -1.81 1.97
CA GLY A 132 -0.57 -1.78 3.14
C GLY A 132 -1.35 -0.47 3.28
N CYS A 133 -2.23 -0.44 4.26
CA CYS A 133 -3.08 0.71 4.57
C CYS A 133 -3.29 0.86 6.09
N LYS A 134 -4.10 1.84 6.50
CA LYS A 134 -4.43 2.07 7.91
C LYS A 134 -5.01 0.85 8.61
N GLY A 135 -5.81 0.04 7.91
CA GLY A 135 -6.45 -1.15 8.46
C GLY A 135 -5.61 -2.42 8.37
N THR A 136 -4.37 -2.35 7.91
CA THR A 136 -3.54 -3.54 7.69
C THR A 136 -3.14 -4.21 9.00
N VAL A 137 -3.29 -5.54 9.00
CA VAL A 137 -2.72 -6.45 9.99
C VAL A 137 -1.63 -7.26 9.30
N VAL A 138 -0.39 -7.17 9.76
CA VAL A 138 0.69 -8.04 9.29
C VAL A 138 0.45 -9.44 9.86
N VAL A 139 -0.03 -10.34 9.01
CA VAL A 139 -0.43 -11.70 9.42
C VAL A 139 0.78 -12.64 9.46
N ASP A 140 0.67 -13.70 10.23
CA ASP A 140 1.69 -14.73 10.26
C ASP A 140 1.88 -15.37 8.86
N GLY A 141 3.12 -15.85 8.59
CA GLY A 141 3.52 -16.36 7.28
C GLY A 141 4.08 -15.30 6.32
N ILE A 142 3.92 -14.02 6.60
CA ILE A 142 4.60 -12.94 5.85
C ILE A 142 6.10 -13.02 6.16
N LYS A 143 6.92 -13.08 5.09
CA LYS A 143 8.38 -13.16 5.18
C LYS A 143 9.05 -11.79 5.09
N SER A 144 8.50 -10.89 4.28
CA SER A 144 9.07 -9.56 4.09
C SER A 144 8.02 -8.48 3.89
N ILE A 145 8.41 -7.24 4.19
CA ILE A 145 7.61 -6.04 3.98
C ILE A 145 8.38 -5.15 2.99
N SER A 146 7.74 -4.83 1.87
CA SER A 146 8.35 -4.06 0.78
C SER A 146 8.73 -2.65 1.21
N SER A 147 9.77 -2.13 0.57
CA SER A 147 10.08 -0.70 0.59
C SER A 147 8.82 0.10 0.25
N ARG A 148 8.55 1.14 1.03
CA ARG A 148 7.38 2.03 0.87
C ARG A 148 6.00 1.38 1.00
N ALA A 149 5.89 0.12 1.45
CA ALA A 149 4.61 -0.58 1.58
C ALA A 149 3.56 0.20 2.41
N PHE A 150 4.02 1.01 3.37
CA PHE A 150 3.18 1.88 4.21
C PHE A 150 3.54 3.37 4.07
N TYR A 151 4.20 3.76 2.99
CA TYR A 151 4.70 5.13 2.83
C TYR A 151 3.58 6.17 2.99
N LYS A 152 3.72 7.04 4.00
CA LYS A 152 2.74 8.07 4.37
C LYS A 152 1.33 7.52 4.60
N SER A 153 1.19 6.26 4.98
CA SER A 153 -0.11 5.67 5.29
C SER A 153 -0.68 6.20 6.60
N GLY A 154 -1.98 6.03 6.80
CA GLY A 154 -2.66 6.37 8.06
C GLY A 154 -2.51 5.31 9.16
N ILE A 155 -1.54 4.39 9.06
CA ILE A 155 -1.38 3.31 10.03
C ILE A 155 -1.06 3.87 11.42
N THR A 156 -1.75 3.35 12.45
CA THR A 156 -1.61 3.85 13.83
C THR A 156 -0.83 2.89 14.72
N SER A 157 -0.81 1.61 14.37
CA SER A 157 -0.08 0.58 15.09
C SER A 157 0.38 -0.54 14.18
N VAL A 158 1.51 -1.14 14.50
CA VAL A 158 2.07 -2.28 13.76
C VAL A 158 2.48 -3.35 14.75
N HIS A 159 2.10 -4.60 14.47
CA HIS A 159 2.66 -5.78 15.11
C HIS A 159 3.45 -6.57 14.06
N ILE A 160 4.71 -6.86 14.36
CA ILE A 160 5.62 -7.63 13.49
C ILE A 160 5.65 -9.09 13.95
N PRO A 161 5.04 -10.02 13.19
CA PRO A 161 5.01 -11.45 13.55
C PRO A 161 6.40 -12.09 13.53
N SER A 162 6.50 -13.28 14.13
CA SER A 162 7.74 -14.07 14.17
C SER A 162 8.21 -14.53 12.78
N SER A 163 7.30 -14.62 11.83
CA SER A 163 7.58 -15.02 10.44
C SER A 163 8.31 -13.96 9.62
N VAL A 164 8.28 -12.67 10.03
CA VAL A 164 8.92 -11.58 9.28
C VAL A 164 10.44 -11.63 9.46
N GLU A 165 11.13 -11.83 8.34
CA GLU A 165 12.59 -11.95 8.27
C GLU A 165 13.25 -10.69 7.69
N LEU A 166 12.50 -9.90 6.88
CA LEU A 166 13.01 -8.68 6.25
C LEU A 166 11.96 -7.55 6.29
N ILE A 167 12.36 -6.41 6.83
CA ILE A 167 11.66 -5.13 6.65
C ILE A 167 12.54 -4.28 5.74
N GLU A 168 12.11 -4.08 4.49
CA GLU A 168 12.91 -3.31 3.54
C GLU A 168 13.03 -1.84 3.98
N PRO A 169 14.14 -1.17 3.66
CA PRO A 169 14.31 0.25 3.94
C PRO A 169 13.12 1.06 3.43
N THR A 170 12.71 2.07 4.19
CA THR A 170 11.57 2.94 3.86
C THR A 170 10.18 2.29 3.90
N ALA A 171 10.03 1.02 4.31
CA ALA A 171 8.73 0.34 4.37
C ALA A 171 7.66 1.18 5.10
N PHE A 172 8.01 1.82 6.20
CA PHE A 172 7.14 2.67 7.02
C PHE A 172 7.56 4.15 7.00
N LYS A 173 8.21 4.59 5.93
CA LYS A 173 8.68 5.97 5.83
C LYS A 173 7.51 6.96 5.93
N ASP A 174 7.71 8.02 6.71
CA ASP A 174 6.75 9.11 6.92
C ASP A 174 5.37 8.66 7.42
N CYS A 175 5.30 7.56 8.20
CA CYS A 175 4.08 7.11 8.88
C CYS A 175 3.81 7.97 10.13
N GLU A 176 3.38 9.22 9.94
CA GLU A 176 3.22 10.22 10.99
C GLU A 176 2.18 9.84 12.07
N TYR A 177 1.24 8.97 11.72
CA TYR A 177 0.17 8.52 12.63
C TYR A 177 0.55 7.29 13.45
N CYS A 178 1.70 6.65 13.17
CA CYS A 178 2.11 5.45 13.88
C CYS A 178 2.56 5.78 15.31
N MET A 179 1.84 5.25 16.28
CA MET A 179 2.07 5.48 17.71
C MET A 179 2.51 4.22 18.46
N SER A 180 2.33 3.06 17.90
CA SER A 180 2.66 1.78 18.54
C SER A 180 3.27 0.81 17.55
N ILE A 181 4.43 0.27 17.95
CA ILE A 181 5.11 -0.78 17.20
C ILE A 181 5.53 -1.87 18.18
N THR A 182 5.18 -3.11 17.85
CA THR A 182 5.55 -4.29 18.62
C THR A 182 6.13 -5.37 17.74
N VAL A 183 7.01 -6.18 18.28
CA VAL A 183 7.57 -7.36 17.62
C VAL A 183 7.22 -8.58 18.46
N GLU A 184 6.81 -9.65 17.81
CA GLU A 184 6.53 -10.92 18.46
C GLU A 184 7.79 -11.47 19.12
N GLU A 185 7.65 -12.00 20.34
CA GLU A 185 8.79 -12.40 21.19
C GLU A 185 9.73 -13.41 20.52
N ASN A 186 9.14 -14.37 19.77
CA ASN A 186 9.91 -15.41 19.05
C ASN A 186 10.45 -14.94 17.69
N ASN A 187 10.24 -13.70 17.24
CA ASN A 187 10.84 -13.25 15.99
C ASN A 187 12.36 -13.40 16.08
N ARG A 188 12.97 -14.04 15.08
CA ARG A 188 14.41 -14.37 15.11
C ARG A 188 15.30 -13.20 14.68
N THR A 189 14.78 -12.33 13.83
CA THR A 189 15.52 -11.22 13.20
C THR A 189 15.38 -9.93 14.01
N TYR A 190 14.17 -9.66 14.49
CA TYR A 190 13.82 -8.39 15.12
C TYR A 190 13.44 -8.54 16.57
N LYS A 191 13.57 -7.47 17.33
CA LYS A 191 13.08 -7.32 18.70
C LYS A 191 12.49 -5.94 18.91
N SER A 192 11.54 -5.81 19.81
CA SER A 192 11.16 -4.51 20.36
C SER A 192 12.30 -3.97 21.23
N ALA A 193 12.63 -2.68 21.08
CA ALA A 193 13.62 -2.02 21.90
C ALA A 193 13.03 -0.76 22.52
N GLY A 194 13.14 -0.62 23.81
CA GLY A 194 12.52 0.49 24.53
C GLY A 194 11.01 0.53 24.32
N SER A 195 10.48 1.71 24.00
CA SER A 195 9.06 1.86 23.65
C SER A 195 8.91 2.15 22.16
N ASN A 196 8.06 1.33 21.49
CA ASN A 196 7.60 1.60 20.12
C ASN A 196 8.73 1.71 19.07
N SER A 197 9.69 0.81 19.12
CA SER A 197 10.74 0.71 18.12
C SER A 197 11.11 -0.74 17.83
N VAL A 198 11.66 -0.96 16.64
CA VAL A 198 12.15 -2.25 16.15
C VAL A 198 13.65 -2.15 15.90
N VAL A 199 14.38 -3.09 16.47
CA VAL A 199 15.82 -3.22 16.32
C VAL A 199 16.13 -4.56 15.69
N GLU A 200 17.05 -4.59 14.75
CA GLU A 200 17.60 -5.83 14.21
C GLU A 200 18.55 -6.47 15.22
N LYS A 201 18.34 -7.75 15.53
CA LYS A 201 19.11 -8.46 16.60
C LYS A 201 20.59 -8.63 16.24
N ALA A 202 20.89 -8.83 14.95
CA ALA A 202 22.25 -9.12 14.49
C ALA A 202 23.16 -7.89 14.54
N THR A 203 22.66 -6.73 14.16
CA THR A 203 23.43 -5.47 14.04
C THR A 203 23.23 -4.54 15.21
N ASN A 204 22.13 -4.73 15.95
CA ASN A 204 21.60 -3.81 16.95
C ASN A 204 21.23 -2.43 16.38
N GLU A 205 20.93 -2.39 15.08
CA GLU A 205 20.50 -1.16 14.40
C GLU A 205 19.00 -0.92 14.56
N LEU A 206 18.63 0.35 14.70
CA LEU A 206 17.24 0.79 14.71
C LEU A 206 16.65 0.72 13.30
N VAL A 207 15.71 -0.21 13.10
CA VAL A 207 15.06 -0.43 11.79
C VAL A 207 13.80 0.41 11.64
N LEU A 208 13.04 0.54 12.73
CA LEU A 208 11.75 1.22 12.70
C LEU A 208 11.48 1.90 14.03
N ALA A 209 11.01 3.14 13.97
CA ALA A 209 10.59 3.92 15.12
C ALA A 209 9.30 4.69 14.80
N CYS A 210 8.51 4.99 15.81
CA CYS A 210 7.33 5.84 15.66
C CYS A 210 7.48 7.15 16.45
N THR A 211 6.49 8.03 16.34
CA THR A 211 6.52 9.37 16.95
C THR A 211 6.64 9.35 18.47
N THR A 212 6.29 8.24 19.12
CA THR A 212 6.35 8.05 20.59
C THR A 212 7.61 7.31 21.05
N THR A 213 8.53 6.96 20.13
CA THR A 213 9.73 6.18 20.44
C THR A 213 10.67 6.95 21.35
N LYS A 214 11.12 6.28 22.42
CA LYS A 214 12.24 6.72 23.25
C LYS A 214 13.43 5.84 22.93
N ILE A 215 14.48 6.41 22.36
CA ILE A 215 15.71 5.69 22.01
C ILE A 215 16.59 5.63 23.25
N PHE A 216 17.04 4.43 23.61
CA PHE A 216 17.99 4.22 24.69
C PHE A 216 19.42 4.18 24.16
N PRO A 217 20.45 4.51 24.99
CA PRO A 217 21.84 4.63 24.54
C PRO A 217 22.46 3.36 23.93
N GLU A 218 21.84 2.20 24.13
CA GLU A 218 22.33 0.89 23.69
C GLU A 218 21.97 0.56 22.24
N VAL A 219 21.12 1.37 21.60
CA VAL A 219 20.69 1.18 20.20
C VAL A 219 21.60 2.02 19.30
N LYS A 220 22.12 1.41 18.24
CA LYS A 220 22.95 2.08 17.23
C LYS A 220 22.13 2.69 16.12
#